data_8e849e6f25b06d1c3d836ceb7baed062
#
_entry.id   8e849e6f25b06d1c3d836ceb7baed062
#
_cell.length_a   1.000
_cell.length_b   1.000
_cell.length_c   1.000
_cell.angle_alpha   90.00
_cell.angle_beta   90.00
_cell.angle_gamma   90.00
#
_symmetry.space_group_name_H-M   'P 1'
#
loop_
_entity.id
_entity.type
_entity.pdbx_description
1 polymer ?
#
loop_
_entity_poly.entity_id
_entity_poly.type
_entity_poly.pdbx_seq_one_letter_code
_entity_poly.pdbx_strand_id
1 'polypeptide(L)'
;MWFDWILKRKNFLYLLKQIQIKNQQTLRPDFYSIVDVLGIVYFIIFYLIANSIARKNESNQLYKKYFVKGFYYKMIGSLGFYIIYAFYYRGGDSCTYFINGVVFNEYMLFQDFADGIRVIFSNITGVDNLPSWISNQSVYVYGEGYILRDTKALLVARISSLISLFCFNSYLVTCMAFGFLSYLAIFKLFSLFCRFYPSRVDGLSFAFLKVPSFIFWGSSVNKDTICVAMLCVLFYSFHKLFIEFKLYPKYLIALIISTYLVFSIKSYIVTSALPGLLMFAFVNYQNKVLSGALRRLFAPLMIAVGLLTFFLLYQSLSQTFTEFSEESLAVRAEGFKSDHMNIQERSGGSGYSLGDNIDYSPLTIVKKAPLALTIALFGPFPWQVRNVVMLLSSM
;
A
#
# COMPACT_ATOMS: atom_id res chain seq x y z
N MET A 1 26.16 -14.67 -16.21
CA MET A 1 25.28 -15.12 -15.12
C MET A 1 23.87 -14.54 -15.23
N TRP A 2 23.67 -13.20 -15.32
CA TRP A 2 22.34 -12.60 -15.49
C TRP A 2 21.73 -12.93 -16.86
N PHE A 3 22.52 -12.81 -17.92
CA PHE A 3 22.11 -13.13 -19.30
C PHE A 3 21.80 -14.63 -19.51
N ASP A 4 22.57 -15.53 -18.90
CA ASP A 4 22.33 -16.98 -18.96
C ASP A 4 21.10 -17.41 -18.16
N TRP A 5 20.81 -16.72 -17.03
CA TRP A 5 19.59 -16.95 -16.28
C TRP A 5 18.36 -16.52 -17.08
N ILE A 6 18.46 -15.37 -17.77
CA ILE A 6 17.45 -14.83 -18.68
C ILE A 6 17.15 -15.82 -19.82
N LEU A 7 18.20 -16.33 -20.48
CA LEU A 7 18.07 -17.29 -21.59
C LEU A 7 17.49 -18.64 -21.13
N LYS A 8 17.92 -19.15 -19.99
CA LYS A 8 17.37 -20.39 -19.41
C LYS A 8 15.90 -20.23 -19.02
N ARG A 9 15.50 -19.11 -18.48
CA ARG A 9 14.09 -18.81 -18.14
C ARG A 9 13.23 -18.67 -19.39
N LYS A 10 13.74 -18.02 -20.45
CA LYS A 10 13.04 -17.91 -21.73
C LYS A 10 12.79 -19.29 -22.36
N ASN A 11 13.79 -20.16 -22.37
CA ASN A 11 13.67 -21.52 -22.89
C ASN A 11 12.75 -22.38 -22.01
N PHE A 12 12.82 -22.24 -20.69
CA PHE A 12 11.95 -22.95 -19.74
C PHE A 12 10.48 -22.50 -19.88
N LEU A 13 10.22 -21.20 -19.99
CA LEU A 13 8.87 -20.67 -20.22
C LEU A 13 8.33 -21.09 -21.59
N TYR A 14 9.18 -21.16 -22.61
CA TYR A 14 8.79 -21.64 -23.94
C TYR A 14 8.42 -23.14 -23.92
N LEU A 15 9.20 -23.96 -23.22
CA LEU A 15 8.92 -25.39 -23.03
C LEU A 15 7.63 -25.62 -22.22
N LEU A 16 7.43 -24.87 -21.15
CA LEU A 16 6.21 -24.89 -20.36
C LEU A 16 4.99 -24.48 -21.19
N LYS A 17 5.14 -23.48 -22.07
CA LYS A 17 4.09 -23.05 -22.99
C LYS A 17 3.67 -24.15 -23.96
N GLN A 18 4.61 -24.95 -24.48
CA GLN A 18 4.29 -26.09 -25.35
C GLN A 18 3.57 -27.22 -24.59
N ILE A 19 3.93 -27.47 -23.35
CA ILE A 19 3.28 -28.49 -22.51
C ILE A 19 1.87 -28.03 -22.11
N GLN A 20 1.67 -26.74 -21.88
CA GLN A 20 0.41 -26.15 -21.43
C GLN A 20 -0.66 -26.07 -22.52
N ILE A 21 -0.28 -25.75 -23.74
CA ILE A 21 -1.17 -25.82 -24.92
C ILE A 21 -1.76 -27.24 -25.08
N LYS A 22 -1.04 -28.25 -24.61
CA LYS A 22 -1.47 -29.65 -24.66
C LYS A 22 -2.47 -30.03 -23.54
N ASN A 23 -2.46 -29.34 -22.40
CA ASN A 23 -3.21 -29.76 -21.19
C ASN A 23 -4.30 -28.79 -20.68
N GLN A 24 -4.50 -27.63 -21.29
CA GLN A 24 -5.49 -26.60 -20.90
C GLN A 24 -5.51 -26.23 -19.39
N GLN A 25 -4.43 -26.47 -18.66
CA GLN A 25 -4.34 -26.12 -17.24
C GLN A 25 -3.49 -24.85 -17.06
N THR A 26 -4.05 -23.85 -16.37
CA THR A 26 -3.29 -22.68 -15.93
C THR A 26 -2.22 -23.09 -14.94
N LEU A 27 -0.97 -22.69 -15.20
CA LEU A 27 0.13 -22.89 -14.25
C LEU A 27 -0.08 -21.92 -13.09
N ARG A 28 -0.31 -22.45 -11.89
CA ARG A 28 -0.16 -21.63 -10.69
C ARG A 28 1.34 -21.39 -10.51
N PRO A 29 1.81 -20.12 -10.54
CA PRO A 29 3.23 -19.87 -10.37
C PRO A 29 3.65 -20.23 -8.95
N ASP A 30 4.77 -20.93 -8.83
CA ASP A 30 5.44 -21.05 -7.53
C ASP A 30 6.03 -19.67 -7.18
N PHE A 31 5.58 -19.09 -6.07
CA PHE A 31 6.03 -17.79 -5.58
C PHE A 31 7.39 -17.88 -4.87
N TYR A 32 7.98 -19.05 -4.79
CA TYR A 32 9.33 -19.30 -4.29
C TYR A 32 10.24 -19.74 -5.45
N SER A 33 11.44 -19.22 -5.44
CA SER A 33 12.44 -19.51 -6.48
C SER A 33 13.82 -19.63 -5.84
N ILE A 34 14.74 -20.33 -6.52
CA ILE A 34 16.14 -20.34 -6.12
C ILE A 34 16.73 -18.93 -6.05
N VAL A 35 16.14 -17.97 -6.76
CA VAL A 35 16.52 -16.55 -6.72
C VAL A 35 16.22 -15.92 -5.35
N ASP A 36 15.33 -16.50 -4.55
CA ASP A 36 15.01 -16.00 -3.20
C ASP A 36 16.19 -16.16 -2.22
N VAL A 37 17.18 -17.00 -2.55
CA VAL A 37 18.47 -17.05 -1.82
C VAL A 37 19.17 -15.68 -1.84
N LEU A 38 18.94 -14.85 -2.87
CA LEU A 38 19.40 -13.46 -2.91
C LEU A 38 18.83 -12.61 -1.77
N GLY A 39 17.75 -13.05 -1.13
CA GLY A 39 17.19 -12.39 0.04
C GLY A 39 18.21 -12.16 1.14
N ILE A 40 19.17 -13.10 1.35
CA ILE A 40 20.25 -12.93 2.31
C ILE A 40 21.18 -11.78 1.89
N VAL A 41 21.55 -11.72 0.62
CA VAL A 41 22.44 -10.68 0.08
C VAL A 41 21.75 -9.31 0.19
N TYR A 42 20.47 -9.23 -0.22
CA TYR A 42 19.70 -7.97 -0.13
C TYR A 42 19.44 -7.54 1.31
N PHE A 43 19.23 -8.49 2.23
CA PHE A 43 19.14 -8.18 3.64
C PHE A 43 20.41 -7.49 4.14
N ILE A 44 21.58 -8.02 3.77
CA ILE A 44 22.89 -7.42 4.14
C ILE A 44 23.01 -6.04 3.50
N ILE A 45 22.68 -5.87 2.22
CA ILE A 45 22.72 -4.56 1.53
C ILE A 45 21.82 -3.56 2.25
N PHE A 46 20.56 -3.91 2.51
CA PHE A 46 19.62 -3.01 3.19
C PHE A 46 20.05 -2.70 4.63
N TYR A 47 20.64 -3.69 5.32
CA TYR A 47 21.23 -3.48 6.65
C TYR A 47 22.39 -2.48 6.59
N LEU A 48 23.32 -2.64 5.64
CA LEU A 48 24.45 -1.73 5.48
C LEU A 48 23.96 -0.30 5.16
N ILE A 49 22.96 -0.15 4.31
CA ILE A 49 22.35 1.15 4.02
C ILE A 49 21.70 1.71 5.30
N ALA A 50 20.90 0.92 6.01
CA ALA A 50 20.26 1.35 7.25
C ALA A 50 21.30 1.76 8.31
N ASN A 51 22.34 0.97 8.49
CA ASN A 51 23.41 1.27 9.44
C ASN A 51 24.19 2.53 9.05
N SER A 52 24.47 2.73 7.75
CA SER A 52 25.09 3.96 7.24
C SER A 52 24.23 5.20 7.53
N ILE A 53 22.91 5.11 7.31
CA ILE A 53 21.97 6.19 7.62
C ILE A 53 21.96 6.47 9.14
N ALA A 54 21.93 5.42 9.97
CA ALA A 54 21.97 5.55 11.43
C ALA A 54 23.24 6.24 11.91
N ARG A 55 24.42 5.80 11.42
CA ARG A 55 25.71 6.41 11.75
C ARG A 55 25.83 7.86 11.32
N LYS A 56 25.39 8.19 10.09
CA LYS A 56 25.39 9.57 9.60
C LYS A 56 24.53 10.51 10.46
N ASN A 57 23.55 9.97 11.17
CA ASN A 57 22.64 10.72 12.05
C ASN A 57 22.84 10.36 13.53
N GLU A 58 24.02 9.89 13.93
CA GLU A 58 24.29 9.37 15.29
C GLU A 58 24.11 10.45 16.38
N SER A 59 24.30 11.72 16.05
CA SER A 59 24.01 12.85 16.96
C SER A 59 22.52 12.91 17.37
N ASN A 60 21.63 12.30 16.57
CA ASN A 60 20.22 12.21 16.89
C ASN A 60 19.91 10.90 17.62
N GLN A 61 19.54 10.98 18.91
CA GLN A 61 19.25 9.83 19.75
C GLN A 61 18.15 8.90 19.18
N LEU A 62 17.19 9.43 18.39
CA LEU A 62 16.16 8.64 17.75
C LEU A 62 16.77 7.65 16.74
N TYR A 63 17.71 8.12 15.92
CA TYR A 63 18.40 7.26 14.96
C TYR A 63 19.25 6.21 15.67
N LYS A 64 20.01 6.61 16.70
CA LYS A 64 20.83 5.70 17.48
C LYS A 64 20.01 4.60 18.17
N LYS A 65 18.87 4.94 18.78
CA LYS A 65 18.09 3.99 19.58
C LYS A 65 17.10 3.16 18.77
N TYR A 66 16.46 3.73 17.74
CA TYR A 66 15.29 3.11 17.12
C TYR A 66 15.46 2.76 15.63
N PHE A 67 16.39 3.39 14.89
CA PHE A 67 16.44 3.24 13.44
C PHE A 67 16.76 1.80 13.02
N VAL A 68 17.85 1.24 13.50
CA VAL A 68 18.24 -0.14 13.14
C VAL A 68 17.25 -1.16 13.69
N LYS A 69 16.69 -0.92 14.88
CA LYS A 69 15.68 -1.82 15.47
C LYS A 69 14.39 -1.83 14.62
N GLY A 70 13.91 -0.67 14.19
CA GLY A 70 12.74 -0.57 13.32
C GLY A 70 12.96 -1.22 11.96
N PHE A 71 14.17 -1.13 11.42
CA PHE A 71 14.57 -1.87 10.21
C PHE A 71 14.38 -3.38 10.38
N TYR A 72 14.88 -3.97 11.50
CA TYR A 72 14.70 -5.39 11.76
C TYR A 72 13.22 -5.79 11.83
N TYR A 73 12.38 -5.01 12.51
CA TYR A 73 10.94 -5.29 12.57
C TYR A 73 10.30 -5.32 11.18
N LYS A 74 10.68 -4.39 10.31
CA LYS A 74 10.18 -4.36 8.94
C LYS A 74 10.66 -5.54 8.10
N MET A 75 11.91 -5.95 8.24
CA MET A 75 12.43 -7.13 7.54
C MET A 75 11.76 -8.42 8.02
N ILE A 76 11.51 -8.55 9.32
CA ILE A 76 10.72 -9.67 9.89
C ILE A 76 9.30 -9.66 9.31
N GLY A 77 8.67 -8.49 9.20
CA GLY A 77 7.35 -8.34 8.57
C GLY A 77 7.35 -8.78 7.11
N SER A 78 8.36 -8.38 6.33
CA SER A 78 8.50 -8.79 4.92
C SER A 78 8.68 -10.29 4.77
N LEU A 79 9.52 -10.89 5.62
CA LEU A 79 9.74 -12.34 5.62
C LEU A 79 8.48 -13.10 6.05
N GLY A 80 7.80 -12.65 7.12
CA GLY A 80 6.56 -13.26 7.58
C GLY A 80 5.46 -13.18 6.53
N PHE A 81 5.33 -12.04 5.87
CA PHE A 81 4.38 -11.86 4.78
C PHE A 81 4.69 -12.79 3.60
N TYR A 82 5.95 -12.84 3.17
CA TYR A 82 6.40 -13.75 2.13
C TYR A 82 6.05 -15.21 2.45
N ILE A 83 6.39 -15.69 3.66
CA ILE A 83 6.12 -17.08 4.07
C ILE A 83 4.62 -17.37 4.00
N ILE A 84 3.77 -16.50 4.51
CA ILE A 84 2.33 -16.71 4.53
C ILE A 84 1.75 -16.71 3.12
N TYR A 85 2.13 -15.76 2.26
CA TYR A 85 1.53 -15.64 0.94
C TYR A 85 2.12 -16.61 -0.09
N ALA A 86 3.41 -16.93 -0.01
CA ALA A 86 4.05 -17.87 -0.92
C ALA A 86 3.74 -19.34 -0.59
N PHE A 87 3.66 -19.71 0.71
CA PHE A 87 3.56 -21.11 1.12
C PHE A 87 2.20 -21.48 1.70
N TYR A 88 1.56 -20.62 2.49
CA TYR A 88 0.30 -20.93 3.12
C TYR A 88 -0.89 -20.64 2.19
N TYR A 89 -1.03 -19.38 1.73
CA TYR A 89 -2.12 -19.01 0.81
C TYR A 89 -1.83 -19.39 -0.64
N ARG A 90 -0.57 -19.45 -1.04
CA ARG A 90 -0.13 -19.70 -2.41
C ARG A 90 -0.84 -18.82 -3.43
N GLY A 91 -0.94 -17.53 -3.14
CA GLY A 91 -1.63 -16.55 -3.96
C GLY A 91 -2.15 -15.36 -3.17
N GLY A 92 -3.08 -14.63 -3.77
CA GLY A 92 -3.68 -13.42 -3.23
C GLY A 92 -3.12 -12.16 -3.87
N ASP A 93 -3.70 -11.01 -3.55
CA ASP A 93 -3.45 -9.72 -4.21
C ASP A 93 -1.97 -9.37 -4.37
N SER A 94 -1.17 -9.58 -3.31
CA SER A 94 0.26 -9.29 -3.34
C SER A 94 1.01 -10.09 -4.39
N CYS A 95 0.69 -11.38 -4.49
CA CYS A 95 1.26 -12.27 -5.49
C CYS A 95 0.83 -11.86 -6.90
N THR A 96 -0.45 -11.48 -7.06
CA THR A 96 -1.00 -11.01 -8.32
C THR A 96 -0.32 -9.73 -8.80
N TYR A 97 -0.09 -8.76 -7.92
CA TYR A 97 0.64 -7.53 -8.26
C TYR A 97 2.08 -7.83 -8.65
N PHE A 98 2.73 -8.73 -7.93
CA PHE A 98 4.10 -9.13 -8.23
C PHE A 98 4.20 -9.82 -9.59
N ILE A 99 3.35 -10.83 -9.88
CA ILE A 99 3.37 -11.56 -11.15
C ILE A 99 3.15 -10.64 -12.33
N ASN A 100 2.13 -9.79 -12.26
CA ASN A 100 1.87 -8.85 -13.35
C ASN A 100 3.02 -7.84 -13.52
N GLY A 101 3.68 -7.45 -12.43
CA GLY A 101 4.92 -6.68 -12.49
C GLY A 101 6.05 -7.44 -13.21
N VAL A 102 6.20 -8.72 -12.96
CA VAL A 102 7.17 -9.58 -13.66
C VAL A 102 6.81 -9.71 -15.15
N VAL A 103 5.53 -9.89 -15.49
CA VAL A 103 5.07 -9.93 -16.88
C VAL A 103 5.42 -8.64 -17.63
N PHE A 104 5.26 -7.47 -17.00
CA PHE A 104 5.69 -6.21 -17.61
C PHE A 104 7.20 -6.14 -17.81
N ASN A 105 8.00 -6.62 -16.88
CA ASN A 105 9.45 -6.69 -17.03
C ASN A 105 9.86 -7.65 -18.16
N GLU A 106 9.23 -8.81 -18.23
CA GLU A 106 9.51 -9.79 -19.29
C GLU A 106 9.13 -9.24 -20.67
N TYR A 107 8.01 -8.56 -20.78
CA TYR A 107 7.63 -7.89 -22.02
C TYR A 107 8.65 -6.83 -22.42
N MET A 108 9.02 -5.95 -21.51
CA MET A 108 10.01 -4.90 -21.74
C MET A 108 11.38 -5.48 -22.15
N LEU A 109 11.84 -6.54 -21.50
CA LEU A 109 13.18 -7.07 -21.72
C LEU A 109 13.28 -8.01 -22.93
N PHE A 110 12.19 -8.69 -23.32
CA PHE A 110 12.25 -9.78 -24.29
C PHE A 110 11.36 -9.61 -25.51
N GLN A 111 10.40 -8.67 -25.49
CA GLN A 111 9.52 -8.43 -26.62
C GLN A 111 9.78 -7.06 -27.24
N ASP A 112 9.43 -6.00 -26.54
CA ASP A 112 9.61 -4.61 -26.99
C ASP A 112 10.00 -3.72 -25.83
N PHE A 113 11.23 -3.20 -25.85
CA PHE A 113 11.77 -2.37 -24.79
C PHE A 113 11.05 -1.01 -24.71
N ALA A 114 10.81 -0.37 -25.86
CA ALA A 114 10.22 0.97 -25.91
C ALA A 114 8.74 0.93 -25.50
N ASP A 115 7.99 -0.03 -26.06
CA ASP A 115 6.57 -0.19 -25.69
C ASP A 115 6.42 -0.72 -24.26
N GLY A 116 7.34 -1.54 -23.78
CA GLY A 116 7.38 -1.99 -22.39
C GLY A 116 7.53 -0.82 -21.39
N ILE A 117 8.43 0.13 -21.66
CA ILE A 117 8.54 1.36 -20.88
C ILE A 117 7.23 2.16 -20.94
N ARG A 118 6.66 2.32 -22.13
CA ARG A 118 5.37 3.00 -22.31
C ARG A 118 4.28 2.35 -21.48
N VAL A 119 4.14 1.03 -21.49
CA VAL A 119 3.14 0.29 -20.70
C VAL A 119 3.34 0.51 -19.20
N ILE A 120 4.58 0.46 -18.70
CA ILE A 120 4.89 0.64 -17.28
C ILE A 120 4.53 2.05 -16.79
N PHE A 121 4.78 3.08 -17.62
CA PHE A 121 4.53 4.48 -17.24
C PHE A 121 3.18 5.04 -17.74
N SER A 122 2.36 4.23 -18.40
CA SER A 122 1.04 4.65 -18.89
C SER A 122 -0.07 4.39 -17.88
N ASN A 123 -1.26 4.91 -18.18
CA ASN A 123 -2.51 4.59 -17.50
C ASN A 123 -3.39 3.61 -18.31
N ILE A 124 -2.81 2.92 -19.30
CA ILE A 124 -3.53 1.98 -20.15
C ILE A 124 -4.05 0.81 -19.29
N THR A 125 -5.32 0.48 -19.43
CA THR A 125 -6.00 -0.62 -18.73
C THR A 125 -6.92 -1.37 -19.68
N GLY A 126 -7.26 -2.57 -19.32
CA GLY A 126 -8.10 -3.45 -20.15
C GLY A 126 -7.27 -4.45 -20.93
N VAL A 127 -7.81 -5.66 -21.06
CA VAL A 127 -7.16 -6.78 -21.75
C VAL A 127 -6.90 -6.44 -23.22
N ASP A 128 -7.83 -5.72 -23.84
CA ASP A 128 -7.79 -5.38 -25.27
C ASP A 128 -6.87 -4.19 -25.60
N ASN A 129 -6.59 -3.35 -24.60
CA ASN A 129 -5.78 -2.14 -24.77
C ASN A 129 -4.28 -2.37 -24.48
N LEU A 130 -3.96 -3.44 -23.76
CA LEU A 130 -2.59 -3.83 -23.48
C LEU A 130 -2.04 -4.71 -24.60
N PRO A 131 -0.71 -4.74 -24.81
CA PRO A 131 -0.10 -5.66 -25.77
C PRO A 131 -0.61 -7.10 -25.56
N SER A 132 -0.96 -7.75 -26.66
CA SER A 132 -1.56 -9.10 -26.63
C SER A 132 -0.68 -10.11 -25.91
N TRP A 133 0.63 -9.94 -25.97
CA TRP A 133 1.57 -10.79 -25.23
C TRP A 133 1.37 -10.68 -23.70
N ILE A 134 1.26 -9.45 -23.17
CA ILE A 134 1.01 -9.20 -21.74
C ILE A 134 -0.33 -9.82 -21.34
N SER A 135 -1.38 -9.53 -22.10
CA SER A 135 -2.72 -10.04 -21.83
C SER A 135 -2.74 -11.57 -21.83
N ASN A 136 -2.08 -12.20 -22.80
CA ASN A 136 -1.98 -13.65 -22.91
C ASN A 136 -1.22 -14.25 -21.71
N GLN A 137 -0.08 -13.67 -21.32
CA GLN A 137 0.67 -14.17 -20.16
C GLN A 137 -0.17 -14.04 -18.86
N SER A 138 -0.75 -12.87 -18.60
CA SER A 138 -1.52 -12.63 -17.38
C SER A 138 -2.79 -13.50 -17.30
N VAL A 139 -3.53 -13.65 -18.41
CA VAL A 139 -4.82 -14.37 -18.43
C VAL A 139 -4.62 -15.87 -18.55
N TYR A 140 -3.86 -16.33 -19.55
CA TYR A 140 -3.83 -17.75 -19.90
C TYR A 140 -2.66 -18.51 -19.26
N VAL A 141 -1.53 -17.86 -19.00
CA VAL A 141 -0.37 -18.52 -18.39
C VAL A 141 -0.47 -18.51 -16.88
N TYR A 142 -0.74 -17.35 -16.29
CA TYR A 142 -0.75 -17.19 -14.84
C TYR A 142 -2.15 -17.20 -14.21
N GLY A 143 -3.21 -17.02 -15.00
CA GLY A 143 -4.59 -16.96 -14.48
C GLY A 143 -4.92 -15.68 -13.69
N GLU A 144 -4.07 -14.66 -13.79
CA GLU A 144 -4.15 -13.43 -12.98
C GLU A 144 -4.61 -12.21 -13.81
N GLY A 145 -5.28 -12.47 -14.94
CA GLY A 145 -5.70 -11.42 -15.87
C GLY A 145 -6.81 -10.48 -15.37
N TYR A 146 -7.49 -10.82 -14.30
CA TYR A 146 -8.55 -9.97 -13.73
C TYR A 146 -8.03 -8.59 -13.31
N ILE A 147 -6.77 -8.49 -12.87
CA ILE A 147 -6.13 -7.23 -12.48
C ILE A 147 -6.00 -6.24 -13.64
N LEU A 148 -5.93 -6.72 -14.90
CA LEU A 148 -5.75 -5.87 -16.07
C LEU A 148 -6.91 -4.87 -16.29
N ARG A 149 -8.06 -5.11 -15.65
CA ARG A 149 -9.24 -4.24 -15.67
C ARG A 149 -9.31 -3.27 -14.49
N ASP A 150 -8.53 -3.49 -13.42
CA ASP A 150 -8.48 -2.61 -12.25
C ASP A 150 -7.30 -1.64 -12.35
N THR A 151 -7.58 -0.38 -12.63
CA THR A 151 -6.57 0.69 -12.74
C THR A 151 -5.72 0.82 -11.48
N LYS A 152 -6.32 0.63 -10.30
CA LYS A 152 -5.67 0.78 -8.99
C LYS A 152 -4.71 -0.37 -8.72
N ALA A 153 -5.15 -1.59 -9.03
CA ALA A 153 -4.34 -2.79 -8.92
C ALA A 153 -3.18 -2.78 -9.93
N LEU A 154 -3.47 -2.34 -11.16
CA LEU A 154 -2.48 -2.25 -12.22
C LEU A 154 -1.39 -1.22 -11.93
N LEU A 155 -1.72 -0.10 -11.26
CA LEU A 155 -0.72 0.86 -10.79
C LEU A 155 0.25 0.20 -9.78
N VAL A 156 -0.26 -0.63 -8.87
CA VAL A 156 0.59 -1.37 -7.93
C VAL A 156 1.49 -2.37 -8.65
N ALA A 157 0.97 -3.08 -9.66
CA ALA A 157 1.77 -3.99 -10.49
C ALA A 157 2.87 -3.24 -11.27
N ARG A 158 2.60 -2.04 -11.78
CA ARG A 158 3.61 -1.18 -12.42
C ARG A 158 4.72 -0.73 -11.45
N ILE A 159 4.35 -0.33 -10.23
CA ILE A 159 5.34 -0.01 -9.19
C ILE A 159 6.13 -1.27 -8.80
N SER A 160 5.44 -2.41 -8.71
CA SER A 160 6.09 -3.70 -8.48
C SER A 160 7.08 -4.05 -9.58
N SER A 161 6.73 -3.82 -10.85
CA SER A 161 7.62 -4.01 -12.01
C SER A 161 8.93 -3.25 -11.83
N LEU A 162 8.85 -1.94 -11.53
CA LEU A 162 10.04 -1.12 -11.35
C LEU A 162 10.95 -1.61 -10.22
N ILE A 163 10.38 -2.05 -9.10
CA ILE A 163 11.16 -2.52 -7.95
C ILE A 163 11.67 -3.94 -8.17
N SER A 164 10.84 -4.85 -8.70
CA SER A 164 11.20 -6.25 -8.91
C SER A 164 12.27 -6.42 -9.98
N LEU A 165 12.37 -5.50 -10.95
CA LEU A 165 13.45 -5.48 -11.92
C LEU A 165 14.83 -5.43 -11.23
N PHE A 166 14.99 -4.58 -10.23
CA PHE A 166 16.23 -4.49 -9.43
C PHE A 166 16.35 -5.62 -8.39
N CYS A 167 15.29 -6.36 -8.14
CA CYS A 167 15.24 -7.50 -7.23
C CYS A 167 15.33 -8.85 -7.96
N PHE A 168 15.77 -8.87 -9.22
CA PHE A 168 15.87 -10.06 -10.07
C PHE A 168 14.55 -10.85 -10.17
N ASN A 169 13.42 -10.15 -10.10
CA ASN A 169 12.09 -10.75 -10.10
C ASN A 169 11.92 -11.83 -9.00
N SER A 170 12.59 -11.68 -7.85
CA SER A 170 12.35 -12.48 -6.66
C SER A 170 11.22 -11.85 -5.84
N TYR A 171 10.23 -12.66 -5.47
CA TYR A 171 9.11 -12.18 -4.66
C TYR A 171 9.55 -11.79 -3.25
N LEU A 172 10.39 -12.61 -2.60
CA LEU A 172 10.96 -12.30 -1.27
C LEU A 172 11.72 -10.98 -1.28
N VAL A 173 12.65 -10.81 -2.22
CA VAL A 173 13.48 -9.61 -2.29
C VAL A 173 12.64 -8.38 -2.60
N THR A 174 11.63 -8.52 -3.47
CA THR A 174 10.71 -7.42 -3.77
C THR A 174 9.89 -7.02 -2.54
N CYS A 175 9.37 -7.98 -1.76
CA CYS A 175 8.71 -7.67 -0.48
C CYS A 175 9.65 -6.93 0.49
N MET A 176 10.91 -7.38 0.62
CA MET A 176 11.91 -6.71 1.47
C MET A 176 12.20 -5.28 0.99
N ALA A 177 12.30 -5.05 -0.32
CA ALA A 177 12.52 -3.73 -0.90
C ALA A 177 11.32 -2.78 -0.61
N PHE A 178 10.08 -3.25 -0.82
CA PHE A 178 8.88 -2.51 -0.44
C PHE A 178 8.86 -2.18 1.06
N GLY A 179 9.15 -3.17 1.91
CA GLY A 179 9.24 -2.98 3.35
C GLY A 179 10.29 -1.95 3.75
N PHE A 180 11.47 -1.99 3.13
CA PHE A 180 12.55 -1.05 3.41
C PHE A 180 12.20 0.38 2.98
N LEU A 181 11.66 0.56 1.77
CA LEU A 181 11.25 1.88 1.28
C LEU A 181 10.12 2.46 2.15
N SER A 182 9.13 1.65 2.49
CA SER A 182 8.06 2.01 3.41
C SER A 182 8.62 2.42 4.78
N TYR A 183 9.59 1.67 5.31
CA TYR A 183 10.23 1.96 6.58
C TYR A 183 10.90 3.34 6.60
N LEU A 184 11.60 3.71 5.55
CA LEU A 184 12.26 5.01 5.46
C LEU A 184 11.26 6.17 5.56
N ALA A 185 10.10 6.03 4.93
CA ALA A 185 9.02 7.01 4.99
C ALA A 185 8.39 7.08 6.39
N ILE A 186 8.08 5.93 6.97
CA ILE A 186 7.50 5.82 8.32
C ILE A 186 8.43 6.42 9.37
N PHE A 187 9.73 6.13 9.30
CA PHE A 187 10.69 6.65 10.28
C PHE A 187 10.83 8.17 10.21
N LYS A 188 10.72 8.78 9.01
CA LYS A 188 10.70 10.24 8.87
C LYS A 188 9.51 10.86 9.60
N LEU A 189 8.32 10.27 9.44
CA LEU A 189 7.12 10.75 10.13
C LEU A 189 7.22 10.50 11.64
N PHE A 190 7.68 9.32 12.08
CA PHE A 190 7.97 9.03 13.48
C PHE A 190 8.90 10.08 14.10
N SER A 191 10.01 10.40 13.42
CA SER A 191 10.95 11.42 13.90
C SER A 191 10.31 12.80 14.01
N LEU A 192 9.37 13.13 13.14
CA LEU A 192 8.61 14.37 13.22
C LEU A 192 7.69 14.40 14.44
N PHE A 193 6.93 13.31 14.69
CA PHE A 193 6.06 13.20 15.85
C PHE A 193 6.82 13.22 17.18
N CYS A 194 8.01 12.63 17.22
CA CYS A 194 8.88 12.71 18.42
C CYS A 194 9.31 14.16 18.75
N ARG A 195 9.38 15.05 17.77
CA ARG A 195 9.65 16.48 18.02
C ARG A 195 8.44 17.18 18.64
N PHE A 196 7.22 16.78 18.27
CA PHE A 196 6.00 17.34 18.86
C PHE A 196 5.75 16.82 20.26
N TYR A 197 6.09 15.56 20.51
CA TYR A 197 5.79 14.86 21.76
C TYR A 197 7.04 14.20 22.35
N PRO A 198 8.04 14.98 22.80
CA PRO A 198 9.33 14.43 23.27
C PRO A 198 9.18 13.56 24.52
N SER A 199 8.15 13.77 25.35
CA SER A 199 7.85 12.94 26.51
C SER A 199 7.20 11.59 26.17
N ARG A 200 6.75 11.37 24.93
CA ARG A 200 6.01 10.17 24.50
C ARG A 200 6.75 9.31 23.48
N VAL A 201 8.07 9.45 23.37
CA VAL A 201 8.89 8.76 22.34
C VAL A 201 8.73 7.25 22.38
N ASP A 202 8.68 6.64 23.56
CA ASP A 202 8.54 5.18 23.67
C ASP A 202 7.15 4.69 23.17
N GLY A 203 6.07 5.39 23.53
CA GLY A 203 4.72 5.11 23.00
C GLY A 203 4.64 5.32 21.49
N LEU A 204 5.24 6.42 20.98
CA LEU A 204 5.32 6.66 19.53
C LEU A 204 6.14 5.56 18.83
N SER A 205 7.25 5.10 19.44
CA SER A 205 8.03 4.02 18.88
C SER A 205 7.24 2.71 18.79
N PHE A 206 6.37 2.45 19.76
CA PHE A 206 5.46 1.32 19.71
C PHE A 206 4.47 1.46 18.55
N ALA A 207 3.77 2.59 18.48
CA ALA A 207 2.74 2.85 17.46
C ALA A 207 3.27 2.81 16.02
N PHE A 208 4.44 3.41 15.77
CA PHE A 208 5.00 3.52 14.42
C PHE A 208 5.87 2.32 13.99
N LEU A 209 6.52 1.64 14.95
CA LEU A 209 7.57 0.68 14.60
C LEU A 209 7.29 -0.74 15.10
N LYS A 210 6.41 -0.95 16.10
CA LYS A 210 6.28 -2.23 16.78
C LYS A 210 4.90 -2.88 16.68
N VAL A 211 3.87 -2.15 16.23
CA VAL A 211 2.51 -2.72 16.06
C VAL A 211 2.57 -3.85 15.01
N PRO A 212 2.23 -5.11 15.38
CA PRO A 212 2.43 -6.26 14.51
C PRO A 212 1.70 -6.15 13.17
N SER A 213 0.44 -5.71 13.17
CA SER A 213 -0.34 -5.52 11.94
C SER A 213 0.29 -4.47 11.03
N PHE A 214 0.83 -3.39 11.58
CA PHE A 214 1.50 -2.35 10.81
C PHE A 214 2.85 -2.80 10.23
N ILE A 215 3.56 -3.68 10.98
CA ILE A 215 4.77 -4.34 10.50
C ILE A 215 4.43 -5.27 9.34
N PHE A 216 3.43 -6.12 9.48
CA PHE A 216 3.07 -7.14 8.51
C PHE A 216 2.51 -6.52 7.22
N TRP A 217 1.39 -5.79 7.30
CA TRP A 217 0.71 -5.21 6.14
C TRP A 217 1.48 -4.08 5.46
N GLY A 218 2.38 -3.42 6.16
CA GLY A 218 3.21 -2.34 5.62
C GLY A 218 4.57 -2.81 5.07
N SER A 219 4.77 -4.11 4.78
CA SER A 219 6.09 -4.67 4.45
C SER A 219 6.11 -5.58 3.22
N SER A 220 5.16 -5.43 2.31
CA SER A 220 5.03 -6.32 1.16
C SER A 220 4.55 -5.59 -0.09
N VAL A 221 4.45 -6.33 -1.21
CA VAL A 221 3.93 -5.82 -2.48
C VAL A 221 2.40 -5.71 -2.36
N ASN A 222 1.91 -4.63 -1.77
CA ASN A 222 0.46 -4.41 -1.67
C ASN A 222 0.07 -2.92 -1.68
N LYS A 223 -1.21 -2.66 -1.87
CA LYS A 223 -1.80 -1.31 -1.86
C LYS A 223 -1.52 -0.59 -0.54
N ASP A 224 -1.58 -1.31 0.58
CA ASP A 224 -1.44 -0.74 1.92
C ASP A 224 -0.02 -0.26 2.21
N THR A 225 1.00 -1.03 1.81
CA THR A 225 2.41 -0.63 1.95
C THR A 225 2.69 0.70 1.25
N ILE A 226 2.21 0.83 0.00
CA ILE A 226 2.41 2.06 -0.78
C ILE A 226 1.63 3.21 -0.16
N CYS A 227 0.35 3.01 0.17
CA CYS A 227 -0.49 4.06 0.76
C CYS A 227 0.07 4.56 2.08
N VAL A 228 0.49 3.67 2.99
CA VAL A 228 1.09 4.04 4.27
C VAL A 228 2.40 4.80 4.08
N ALA A 229 3.29 4.31 3.22
CA ALA A 229 4.55 4.98 2.94
C ALA A 229 4.32 6.38 2.37
N MET A 230 3.47 6.48 1.36
CA MET A 230 3.18 7.76 0.70
C MET A 230 2.40 8.72 1.60
N LEU A 231 1.50 8.22 2.45
CA LEU A 231 0.83 9.04 3.46
C LEU A 231 1.83 9.64 4.46
N CYS A 232 2.81 8.86 4.90
CA CYS A 232 3.89 9.37 5.74
C CYS A 232 4.71 10.46 5.04
N VAL A 233 5.02 10.28 3.75
CA VAL A 233 5.72 11.29 2.94
C VAL A 233 4.88 12.54 2.77
N LEU A 234 3.57 12.38 2.51
CA LEU A 234 2.62 13.48 2.35
C LEU A 234 2.58 14.35 3.62
N PHE A 235 2.33 13.75 4.79
CA PHE A 235 2.29 14.47 6.07
C PHE A 235 3.63 15.17 6.38
N TYR A 236 4.73 14.48 6.16
CA TYR A 236 6.06 15.04 6.39
C TYR A 236 6.34 16.22 5.46
N SER A 237 6.05 16.09 4.18
CA SER A 237 6.28 17.13 3.16
C SER A 237 5.37 18.32 3.36
N PHE A 238 4.10 18.06 3.68
CA PHE A 238 3.13 19.10 4.05
C PHE A 238 3.62 19.92 5.24
N HIS A 239 4.06 19.25 6.31
CA HIS A 239 4.62 19.93 7.47
C HIS A 239 5.84 20.80 7.11
N LYS A 240 6.76 20.28 6.27
CA LYS A 240 7.95 21.03 5.84
C LYS A 240 7.61 22.28 5.05
N LEU A 241 6.64 22.19 4.13
CA LEU A 241 6.24 23.29 3.26
C LEU A 241 5.38 24.33 4.00
N PHE A 242 4.33 23.88 4.69
CA PHE A 242 3.28 24.79 5.21
C PHE A 242 3.48 25.19 6.68
N ILE A 243 4.23 24.42 7.48
CA ILE A 243 4.47 24.72 8.88
C ILE A 243 5.87 25.28 9.13
N GLU A 244 6.89 24.62 8.56
CA GLU A 244 8.28 25.09 8.67
C GLU A 244 8.66 26.10 7.58
N PHE A 245 7.80 26.33 6.58
CA PHE A 245 8.03 27.23 5.41
C PHE A 245 9.33 26.92 4.65
N LYS A 246 9.70 25.64 4.60
CA LYS A 246 10.88 25.17 3.84
C LYS A 246 10.50 24.90 2.38
N LEU A 247 10.51 25.94 1.55
CA LEU A 247 10.12 25.89 0.13
C LEU A 247 11.18 25.22 -0.77
N TYR A 248 11.78 24.11 -0.32
CA TYR A 248 12.69 23.34 -1.17
C TYR A 248 11.91 22.51 -2.20
N PRO A 249 12.33 22.49 -3.49
CA PRO A 249 11.64 21.74 -4.55
C PRO A 249 11.39 20.26 -4.21
N LYS A 250 12.31 19.62 -3.48
CA LYS A 250 12.19 18.23 -3.04
C LYS A 250 10.93 17.95 -2.20
N TYR A 251 10.50 18.90 -1.37
CA TYR A 251 9.28 18.72 -0.56
C TYR A 251 8.03 18.93 -1.38
N LEU A 252 8.06 19.85 -2.35
CA LEU A 252 6.95 20.05 -3.27
C LEU A 252 6.74 18.83 -4.17
N ILE A 253 7.81 18.32 -4.78
CA ILE A 253 7.78 17.11 -5.61
C ILE A 253 7.29 15.92 -4.78
N ALA A 254 7.82 15.74 -3.56
CA ALA A 254 7.41 14.67 -2.67
C ALA A 254 5.92 14.78 -2.28
N LEU A 255 5.40 15.99 -2.04
CA LEU A 255 3.99 16.22 -1.75
C LEU A 255 3.12 15.85 -2.96
N ILE A 256 3.47 16.31 -4.17
CA ILE A 256 2.71 16.03 -5.39
C ILE A 256 2.69 14.53 -5.68
N ILE A 257 3.86 13.87 -5.69
CA ILE A 257 3.96 12.43 -5.97
C ILE A 257 3.20 11.61 -4.92
N SER A 258 3.37 11.92 -3.63
CA SER A 258 2.69 11.16 -2.57
C SER A 258 1.18 11.35 -2.60
N THR A 259 0.69 12.56 -2.87
CA THR A 259 -0.74 12.83 -3.05
C THR A 259 -1.29 12.07 -4.25
N TYR A 260 -0.60 12.13 -5.39
CA TYR A 260 -1.00 11.41 -6.61
C TYR A 260 -1.09 9.90 -6.37
N LEU A 261 -0.07 9.28 -5.78
CA LEU A 261 -0.05 7.83 -5.56
C LEU A 261 -1.12 7.37 -4.56
N VAL A 262 -1.30 8.09 -3.44
CA VAL A 262 -2.36 7.73 -2.48
C VAL A 262 -3.74 7.93 -3.09
N PHE A 263 -3.97 9.04 -3.81
CA PHE A 263 -5.25 9.32 -4.45
C PHE A 263 -5.58 8.29 -5.53
N SER A 264 -4.60 7.91 -6.35
CA SER A 264 -4.79 6.93 -7.43
C SER A 264 -5.05 5.50 -6.92
N ILE A 265 -4.53 5.12 -5.75
CA ILE A 265 -4.73 3.78 -5.17
C ILE A 265 -5.96 3.75 -4.25
N LYS A 266 -6.05 4.70 -3.31
CA LYS A 266 -7.12 4.80 -2.30
C LYS A 266 -7.52 6.27 -2.13
N SER A 267 -8.30 6.80 -3.05
CA SER A 267 -8.72 8.21 -3.12
C SER A 267 -9.32 8.72 -1.80
N TYR A 268 -10.09 7.88 -1.11
CA TYR A 268 -10.74 8.23 0.16
C TYR A 268 -9.75 8.59 1.28
N ILE A 269 -8.50 8.08 1.24
CA ILE A 269 -7.49 8.42 2.26
C ILE A 269 -7.08 9.90 2.15
N VAL A 270 -6.84 10.39 0.93
CA VAL A 270 -6.48 11.79 0.72
C VAL A 270 -7.65 12.71 1.06
N THR A 271 -8.85 12.36 0.59
CA THR A 271 -10.05 13.18 0.85
C THR A 271 -10.37 13.27 2.34
N SER A 272 -10.18 12.19 3.11
CA SER A 272 -10.38 12.20 4.56
C SER A 272 -9.24 12.89 5.33
N ALA A 273 -8.00 12.84 4.82
CA ALA A 273 -6.86 13.49 5.46
C ALA A 273 -6.81 15.01 5.22
N LEU A 274 -7.35 15.47 4.10
CA LEU A 274 -7.25 16.88 3.67
C LEU A 274 -7.83 17.87 4.69
N PRO A 275 -9.05 17.70 5.24
CA PRO A 275 -9.60 18.60 6.26
C PRO A 275 -8.71 18.69 7.50
N GLY A 276 -8.18 17.54 7.96
CA GLY A 276 -7.27 17.50 9.10
C GLY A 276 -5.94 18.22 8.84
N LEU A 277 -5.38 18.08 7.63
CA LEU A 277 -4.17 18.80 7.24
C LEU A 277 -4.39 20.31 7.16
N LEU A 278 -5.50 20.73 6.57
CA LEU A 278 -5.85 22.16 6.50
C LEU A 278 -6.08 22.75 7.89
N MET A 279 -6.79 22.02 8.76
CA MET A 279 -6.99 22.43 10.14
C MET A 279 -5.67 22.50 10.92
N PHE A 280 -4.79 21.52 10.74
CA PHE A 280 -3.47 21.52 11.36
C PHE A 280 -2.62 22.71 10.92
N ALA A 281 -2.59 23.03 9.63
CA ALA A 281 -1.90 24.19 9.09
C ALA A 281 -2.48 25.47 9.69
N PHE A 282 -3.80 25.57 9.70
CA PHE A 282 -4.50 26.74 10.21
C PHE A 282 -4.24 26.99 11.70
N VAL A 283 -4.35 25.95 12.56
CA VAL A 283 -4.06 26.07 13.99
C VAL A 283 -2.62 26.56 14.24
N ASN A 284 -1.67 26.08 13.47
CA ASN A 284 -0.27 26.53 13.56
C ASN A 284 -0.11 27.98 13.08
N TYR A 285 -0.86 28.39 12.06
CA TYR A 285 -0.81 29.74 11.53
C TYR A 285 -1.46 30.76 12.48
N GLN A 286 -2.66 30.47 12.99
CA GLN A 286 -3.34 31.33 13.93
C GLN A 286 -2.54 31.56 15.24
N ASN A 287 -1.78 30.55 15.69
CA ASN A 287 -0.91 30.66 16.86
C ASN A 287 0.20 31.70 16.69
N LYS A 288 0.56 32.01 15.42
CA LYS A 288 1.56 33.04 15.11
C LYS A 288 0.97 34.43 14.89
N VAL A 289 -0.30 34.51 14.50
CA VAL A 289 -0.93 35.76 14.00
C VAL A 289 -1.98 36.35 14.95
N LEU A 290 -2.71 35.51 15.70
CA LEU A 290 -3.87 35.95 16.48
C LEU A 290 -3.61 35.93 18.00
N SER A 291 -4.03 36.99 18.68
CA SER A 291 -3.96 37.12 20.15
C SER A 291 -5.30 36.79 20.85
N GLY A 292 -5.23 36.11 21.98
CA GLY A 292 -6.25 35.97 23.03
C GLY A 292 -7.68 35.62 22.61
N ALA A 293 -8.58 36.59 22.64
CA ALA A 293 -10.02 36.39 22.48
C ALA A 293 -10.42 36.03 21.02
N LEU A 294 -9.78 36.64 20.02
CA LEU A 294 -9.99 36.34 18.60
C LEU A 294 -9.70 34.88 18.29
N ARG A 295 -8.66 34.29 18.88
CA ARG A 295 -8.28 32.90 18.71
C ARG A 295 -9.37 31.92 19.14
N ARG A 296 -10.12 32.22 20.21
CA ARG A 296 -11.22 31.36 20.70
C ARG A 296 -12.44 31.38 19.78
N LEU A 297 -12.75 32.54 19.19
CA LEU A 297 -13.85 32.69 18.23
C LEU A 297 -13.52 32.07 16.87
N PHE A 298 -12.25 32.12 16.43
CA PHE A 298 -11.85 31.58 15.14
C PHE A 298 -11.76 30.04 15.11
N ALA A 299 -11.49 29.38 16.25
CA ALA A 299 -11.41 27.92 16.26
C ALA A 299 -12.72 27.23 15.81
N PRO A 300 -13.90 27.53 16.38
CA PRO A 300 -15.15 26.92 15.91
C PRO A 300 -15.52 27.36 14.49
N LEU A 301 -15.23 28.60 14.09
CA LEU A 301 -15.46 29.06 12.73
C LEU A 301 -14.67 28.25 11.70
N MET A 302 -13.42 27.93 12.02
CA MET A 302 -12.58 27.15 11.11
C MET A 302 -12.94 25.67 11.06
N ILE A 303 -13.44 25.10 12.15
CA ILE A 303 -14.04 23.76 12.12
C ILE A 303 -15.25 23.79 11.16
N ALA A 304 -16.12 24.78 11.26
CA ALA A 304 -17.26 24.94 10.37
C ALA A 304 -16.83 25.13 8.91
N VAL A 305 -15.82 25.98 8.65
CA VAL A 305 -15.26 26.18 7.30
C VAL A 305 -14.61 24.88 6.79
N GLY A 306 -13.88 24.15 7.62
CA GLY A 306 -13.29 22.86 7.27
C GLY A 306 -14.33 21.81 6.91
N LEU A 307 -15.41 21.71 7.67
CA LEU A 307 -16.54 20.83 7.39
C LEU A 307 -17.29 21.25 6.12
N LEU A 308 -17.52 22.55 5.94
CA LEU A 308 -18.15 23.07 4.72
C LEU A 308 -17.27 22.79 3.49
N THR A 309 -15.97 23.04 3.58
CA THR A 309 -15.02 22.74 2.49
C THR A 309 -15.00 21.25 2.18
N PHE A 310 -15.01 20.41 3.20
CA PHE A 310 -15.10 18.96 3.04
C PHE A 310 -16.40 18.58 2.31
N PHE A 311 -17.53 19.13 2.73
CA PHE A 311 -18.84 18.86 2.12
C PHE A 311 -18.88 19.31 0.65
N LEU A 312 -18.39 20.52 0.34
CA LEU A 312 -18.33 21.03 -1.01
C LEU A 312 -17.38 20.24 -1.91
N LEU A 313 -16.20 19.84 -1.37
CA LEU A 313 -15.27 18.97 -2.09
C LEU A 313 -15.87 17.58 -2.32
N TYR A 314 -16.53 17.00 -1.31
CA TYR A 314 -17.22 15.72 -1.47
C TYR A 314 -18.30 15.80 -2.55
N GLN A 315 -19.13 16.83 -2.54
CA GLN A 315 -20.17 17.05 -3.54
C GLN A 315 -19.57 17.24 -4.95
N SER A 316 -18.51 18.02 -5.09
CA SER A 316 -17.82 18.22 -6.36
C SER A 316 -17.16 16.92 -6.85
N LEU A 317 -16.54 16.17 -5.96
CA LEU A 317 -15.91 14.88 -6.28
C LEU A 317 -16.98 13.83 -6.65
N SER A 318 -18.12 13.79 -5.97
CA SER A 318 -19.20 12.85 -6.27
C SER A 318 -19.83 13.11 -7.65
N GLN A 319 -19.85 14.36 -8.09
CA GLN A 319 -20.32 14.73 -9.43
C GLN A 319 -19.28 14.44 -10.52
N THR A 320 -18.01 14.66 -10.24
CA THR A 320 -16.92 14.51 -11.21
C THR A 320 -16.43 13.07 -11.32
N PHE A 321 -16.40 12.36 -10.20
CA PHE A 321 -15.99 10.96 -10.14
C PHE A 321 -17.17 10.10 -9.71
N THR A 322 -17.69 9.30 -10.63
CA THR A 322 -18.78 8.35 -10.38
C THR A 322 -18.50 7.42 -9.20
N GLU A 323 -17.23 7.27 -8.83
CA GLU A 323 -16.79 6.49 -7.67
C GLU A 323 -17.31 7.00 -6.31
N PHE A 324 -17.67 8.28 -6.20
CA PHE A 324 -18.14 8.93 -4.97
C PHE A 324 -19.65 9.21 -4.97
N SER A 325 -20.38 8.81 -6.01
CA SER A 325 -21.84 8.92 -6.01
C SER A 325 -22.45 7.97 -4.96
N GLU A 326 -23.58 8.35 -4.37
CA GLU A 326 -24.28 7.54 -3.35
C GLU A 326 -24.64 6.15 -3.90
N GLU A 327 -25.09 6.09 -5.15
CA GLU A 327 -25.44 4.86 -5.84
C GLU A 327 -24.21 3.94 -6.03
N SER A 328 -23.08 4.48 -6.45
CA SER A 328 -21.84 3.70 -6.61
C SER A 328 -21.25 3.26 -5.28
N LEU A 329 -21.40 4.03 -4.21
CA LEU A 329 -20.98 3.63 -2.87
C LEU A 329 -21.82 2.46 -2.35
N ALA A 330 -23.14 2.49 -2.56
CA ALA A 330 -24.03 1.37 -2.17
C ALA A 330 -23.70 0.10 -2.96
N VAL A 331 -23.58 0.18 -4.29
CA VAL A 331 -23.22 -0.96 -5.15
C VAL A 331 -21.86 -1.54 -4.79
N ARG A 332 -20.88 -0.70 -4.47
CA ARG A 332 -19.57 -1.17 -4.04
C ARG A 332 -19.59 -1.83 -2.66
N ALA A 333 -20.33 -1.27 -1.71
CA ALA A 333 -20.48 -1.86 -0.40
C ALA A 333 -21.13 -3.26 -0.48
N GLU A 334 -22.11 -3.42 -1.35
CA GLU A 334 -22.73 -4.71 -1.64
C GLU A 334 -21.76 -5.66 -2.36
N GLY A 335 -21.01 -5.16 -3.34
CA GLY A 335 -19.95 -5.92 -4.02
C GLY A 335 -18.87 -6.41 -3.04
N PHE A 336 -18.38 -5.56 -2.17
CA PHE A 336 -17.41 -5.96 -1.14
C PHE A 336 -17.98 -6.99 -0.17
N LYS A 337 -19.25 -6.86 0.22
CA LYS A 337 -19.94 -7.86 1.06
C LYS A 337 -19.98 -9.21 0.36
N SER A 338 -20.44 -9.26 -0.90
CA SER A 338 -20.54 -10.48 -1.69
C SER A 338 -19.18 -11.15 -1.93
N ASP A 339 -18.15 -10.37 -2.26
CA ASP A 339 -16.78 -10.86 -2.45
C ASP A 339 -16.21 -11.45 -1.17
N HIS A 340 -16.41 -10.78 -0.03
CA HIS A 340 -15.95 -11.30 1.26
C HIS A 340 -16.67 -12.57 1.68
N MET A 341 -17.97 -12.68 1.42
CA MET A 341 -18.74 -13.91 1.67
C MET A 341 -18.26 -15.06 0.78
N ASN A 342 -18.04 -14.81 -0.51
CA ASN A 342 -17.51 -15.79 -1.45
C ASN A 342 -16.09 -16.27 -1.07
N ILE A 343 -15.21 -15.35 -0.63
CA ILE A 343 -13.87 -15.70 -0.15
C ILE A 343 -13.96 -16.52 1.14
N GLN A 344 -14.87 -16.16 2.05
CA GLN A 344 -15.09 -16.90 3.28
C GLN A 344 -15.53 -18.34 3.02
N GLU A 345 -16.44 -18.55 2.08
CA GLU A 345 -16.94 -19.87 1.72
C GLU A 345 -15.88 -20.73 1.03
N ARG A 346 -15.09 -20.13 0.14
CA ARG A 346 -14.10 -20.86 -0.69
C ARG A 346 -12.77 -21.14 0.01
N SER A 347 -12.30 -20.21 0.84
CA SER A 347 -10.93 -20.26 1.42
C SER A 347 -10.89 -20.22 2.94
N GLY A 348 -12.03 -20.19 3.62
CA GLY A 348 -12.08 -20.03 5.08
C GLY A 348 -11.53 -18.69 5.56
N GLY A 349 -11.51 -17.68 4.69
CA GLY A 349 -11.05 -16.34 5.00
C GLY A 349 -11.90 -15.64 6.06
N SER A 350 -11.43 -14.49 6.55
CA SER A 350 -12.16 -13.66 7.50
C SER A 350 -13.32 -12.96 6.80
N GLY A 351 -14.52 -13.43 7.01
CA GLY A 351 -15.74 -12.72 6.65
C GLY A 351 -16.40 -12.17 7.90
N TYR A 352 -16.87 -10.95 7.84
CA TYR A 352 -17.75 -10.39 8.86
C TYR A 352 -18.97 -9.79 8.20
N SER A 353 -20.12 -9.90 8.87
CA SER A 353 -21.37 -9.33 8.40
C SER A 353 -21.85 -8.28 9.40
N LEU A 354 -22.26 -7.13 8.87
CA LEU A 354 -22.97 -6.10 9.63
C LEU A 354 -24.47 -6.45 9.83
N GLY A 355 -24.88 -7.64 9.40
CA GLY A 355 -26.24 -8.18 9.39
C GLY A 355 -26.75 -8.44 7.97
N ASP A 356 -27.86 -9.19 7.89
CA ASP A 356 -28.53 -9.46 6.62
C ASP A 356 -29.42 -8.27 6.22
N ASN A 357 -29.58 -8.05 4.91
CA ASN A 357 -30.43 -7.01 4.32
C ASN A 357 -30.14 -5.59 4.82
N ILE A 358 -28.89 -5.16 4.74
CA ILE A 358 -28.53 -3.78 5.04
C ILE A 358 -28.98 -2.90 3.88
N ASP A 359 -29.93 -2.01 4.15
CA ASP A 359 -30.19 -0.85 3.33
C ASP A 359 -29.03 0.15 3.54
N TYR A 360 -28.30 0.46 2.47
CA TYR A 360 -27.15 1.39 2.50
C TYR A 360 -27.59 2.87 2.49
N SER A 361 -28.81 3.16 2.97
CA SER A 361 -29.26 4.54 3.17
C SER A 361 -28.36 5.29 4.19
N PRO A 362 -28.18 6.61 4.06
CA PRO A 362 -27.34 7.40 4.98
C PRO A 362 -27.68 7.20 6.45
N LEU A 363 -28.98 7.06 6.76
CA LEU A 363 -29.44 6.84 8.13
C LEU A 363 -29.02 5.47 8.68
N THR A 364 -29.10 4.43 7.87
CA THR A 364 -28.70 3.07 8.25
C THR A 364 -27.18 2.99 8.42
N ILE A 365 -26.41 3.65 7.55
CA ILE A 365 -24.95 3.76 7.68
C ILE A 365 -24.58 4.41 9.02
N VAL A 366 -25.19 5.53 9.37
CA VAL A 366 -24.91 6.22 10.66
C VAL A 366 -25.28 5.34 11.86
N LYS A 367 -26.42 4.66 11.83
CA LYS A 367 -26.85 3.72 12.88
C LYS A 367 -25.90 2.53 13.05
N LYS A 368 -25.35 2.02 11.95
CA LYS A 368 -24.42 0.87 11.94
C LYS A 368 -22.96 1.28 12.15
N ALA A 369 -22.63 2.58 12.05
CA ALA A 369 -21.27 3.08 12.17
C ALA A 369 -20.56 2.64 13.48
N PRO A 370 -21.16 2.68 14.69
CA PRO A 370 -20.50 2.22 15.89
C PRO A 370 -20.08 0.75 15.82
N LEU A 371 -20.96 -0.12 15.30
CA LEU A 371 -20.67 -1.53 15.13
C LEU A 371 -19.58 -1.75 14.08
N ALA A 372 -19.68 -1.06 12.93
CA ALA A 372 -18.68 -1.12 11.87
C ALA A 372 -17.30 -0.67 12.35
N LEU A 373 -17.22 0.42 13.11
CA LEU A 373 -15.98 0.92 13.72
C LEU A 373 -15.41 -0.11 14.71
N THR A 374 -16.24 -0.71 15.55
CA THR A 374 -15.80 -1.73 16.51
C THR A 374 -15.20 -2.94 15.79
N ILE A 375 -15.86 -3.43 14.74
CA ILE A 375 -15.36 -4.54 13.94
C ILE A 375 -14.07 -4.14 13.19
N ALA A 376 -14.02 -2.95 12.62
CA ALA A 376 -12.85 -2.49 11.87
C ALA A 376 -11.60 -2.27 12.74
N LEU A 377 -11.78 -1.84 13.99
CA LEU A 377 -10.68 -1.55 14.92
C LEU A 377 -10.21 -2.79 15.70
N PHE A 378 -11.10 -3.70 16.03
CA PHE A 378 -10.84 -4.81 16.96
C PHE A 378 -11.08 -6.19 16.34
N GLY A 379 -11.64 -6.28 15.13
CA GLY A 379 -11.85 -7.56 14.45
C GLY A 379 -10.58 -8.05 13.72
N PRO A 380 -10.45 -9.36 13.48
CA PRO A 380 -11.37 -10.40 13.93
C PRO A 380 -11.27 -10.64 15.45
N PHE A 381 -12.40 -10.83 16.10
CA PHE A 381 -12.41 -11.19 17.52
C PHE A 381 -11.92 -12.64 17.72
N PRO A 382 -11.34 -13.01 18.89
CA PRO A 382 -10.81 -14.35 19.14
C PRO A 382 -11.83 -15.48 18.88
N TRP A 383 -13.11 -15.24 19.13
CA TRP A 383 -14.20 -16.21 18.87
C TRP A 383 -14.62 -16.30 17.39
N GLN A 384 -14.15 -15.41 16.53
CA GLN A 384 -14.42 -15.42 15.09
C GLN A 384 -13.29 -16.09 14.29
N VAL A 385 -12.22 -16.49 14.98
CA VAL A 385 -11.03 -17.08 14.38
C VAL A 385 -11.35 -18.47 13.80
N ARG A 386 -10.98 -18.66 12.54
CA ARG A 386 -11.19 -19.93 11.82
C ARG A 386 -9.88 -20.59 11.38
N ASN A 387 -8.77 -19.86 11.40
CA ASN A 387 -7.47 -20.37 11.02
C ASN A 387 -6.34 -19.69 11.83
N VAL A 388 -5.14 -20.29 11.80
CA VAL A 388 -3.98 -19.83 12.58
C VAL A 388 -3.57 -18.40 12.23
N VAL A 389 -3.68 -18.00 10.96
CA VAL A 389 -3.32 -16.64 10.51
C VAL A 389 -4.30 -15.61 11.08
N MET A 390 -5.60 -15.95 11.13
CA MET A 390 -6.61 -15.11 11.79
C MET A 390 -6.36 -15.01 13.29
N LEU A 391 -5.93 -16.09 13.94
CA LEU A 391 -5.58 -16.06 15.36
C LEU A 391 -4.45 -15.08 15.62
N LEU A 392 -3.38 -15.14 14.83
CA LEU A 392 -2.25 -14.22 14.95
C LEU A 392 -2.64 -12.75 14.69
N SER A 393 -3.65 -12.50 13.86
CA SER A 393 -4.14 -11.15 13.60
C SER A 393 -5.13 -10.62 14.63
N SER A 394 -5.73 -11.52 15.43
CA SER A 394 -6.68 -11.16 16.50
C SER A 394 -6.01 -10.86 17.85
N MET A 395 -4.72 -11.17 17.97
CA MET A 395 -3.86 -10.88 19.14
C MET A 395 -3.17 -9.52 18.98
#